data_4b196fa8f8cabcbc36d8c6fd2ae57a54
#
_entry.id   4b196fa8f8cabcbc36d8c6fd2ae57a54
#
_cell.length_a   1.000
_cell.length_b   1.000
_cell.length_c   1.000
_cell.angle_alpha   90.00
_cell.angle_beta   90.00
_cell.angle_gamma   90.00
#
_symmetry.space_group_name_H-M   'P 1'
#
loop_
_entity.id
_entity.type
_entity.pdbx_description
1 polymer ?
#
loop_
_entity_poly.entity_id
_entity_poly.type
_entity_poly.pdbx_seq_one_letter_code
_entity_poly.pdbx_strand_id
1 'polypeptide(L)'
;MREPLILLFTRDGDFAQSVREAVSETGATVLVARDVRDGLQIVWQRGSELDFALMDFDDGCRGRTLLSAVHNCYERLPIVVTTSEKAEHASFLAYANGARTCLKKPLSAAGFAEAIADVTAPRHQQVAA
;
A
#
# COMPACT_ATOMS: atom_id res chain seq x y z
N MET A 1 -9.95 -11.30 -16.49
CA MET A 1 -9.25 -10.40 -15.56
C MET A 1 -9.11 -11.06 -14.22
N ARG A 2 -7.92 -11.08 -13.70
CA ARG A 2 -7.68 -11.65 -12.38
C ARG A 2 -8.10 -10.67 -11.28
N GLU A 3 -8.40 -11.22 -10.14
CA GLU A 3 -8.72 -10.41 -8.98
C GLU A 3 -7.45 -9.72 -8.46
N PRO A 4 -7.56 -8.49 -7.95
CA PRO A 4 -6.40 -7.80 -7.39
C PRO A 4 -5.81 -8.53 -6.20
N LEU A 5 -4.48 -8.51 -6.11
CA LEU A 5 -3.73 -9.04 -4.97
C LEU A 5 -2.99 -7.89 -4.31
N ILE A 6 -3.25 -7.68 -3.03
CA ILE A 6 -2.76 -6.53 -2.28
C ILE A 6 -1.93 -7.01 -1.12
N LEU A 7 -0.74 -6.41 -0.95
CA LEU A 7 0.02 -6.58 0.28
C LEU A 7 -0.37 -5.46 1.25
N LEU A 8 -0.81 -5.82 2.44
CA LEU A 8 -1.10 -4.85 3.48
C LEU A 8 -0.10 -5.03 4.63
N PHE A 9 0.69 -4.00 4.88
CA PHE A 9 1.62 -3.99 6.00
C PHE A 9 1.04 -3.16 7.14
N THR A 10 0.63 -3.83 8.22
CA THR A 10 0.15 -3.17 9.42
C THR A 10 0.19 -4.14 10.61
N ARG A 11 0.34 -3.59 11.80
CA ARG A 11 0.20 -4.36 13.03
C ARG A 11 -1.15 -4.15 13.69
N ASP A 12 -1.95 -3.25 13.15
CA ASP A 12 -3.26 -2.93 13.68
C ASP A 12 -4.30 -3.83 13.03
N GLY A 13 -4.80 -4.81 13.81
CA GLY A 13 -5.80 -5.75 13.32
C GLY A 13 -7.12 -5.10 12.94
N ASP A 14 -7.51 -4.03 13.64
CA ASP A 14 -8.73 -3.30 13.30
C ASP A 14 -8.59 -2.59 11.97
N PHE A 15 -7.42 -2.01 11.72
CA PHE A 15 -7.17 -1.38 10.43
C PHE A 15 -7.14 -2.42 9.30
N ALA A 16 -6.53 -3.58 9.54
CA ALA A 16 -6.53 -4.65 8.56
C ALA A 16 -7.94 -5.09 8.22
N GLN A 17 -8.81 -5.19 9.22
CA GLN A 17 -10.20 -5.56 8.99
C GLN A 17 -10.94 -4.48 8.19
N SER A 18 -10.69 -3.22 8.49
CA SER A 18 -11.27 -2.10 7.74
C SER A 18 -10.89 -2.15 6.27
N VAL A 19 -9.63 -2.48 5.97
CA VAL A 19 -9.18 -2.60 4.59
C VAL A 19 -9.87 -3.77 3.89
N ARG A 20 -9.98 -4.91 4.57
CA ARG A 20 -10.69 -6.06 3.99
C ARG A 20 -12.12 -5.74 3.67
N GLU A 21 -12.80 -5.02 4.56
CA GLU A 21 -14.18 -4.60 4.31
C GLU A 21 -14.25 -3.62 3.14
N ALA A 22 -13.32 -2.70 3.05
CA ALA A 22 -13.31 -1.71 1.98
C ALA A 22 -13.11 -2.35 0.60
N VAL A 23 -12.40 -3.46 0.52
CA VAL A 23 -12.12 -4.12 -0.76
C VAL A 23 -13.04 -5.30 -1.03
N SER A 24 -13.94 -5.63 -0.13
CA SER A 24 -14.75 -6.86 -0.22
C SER A 24 -15.55 -6.97 -1.52
N GLU A 25 -16.02 -5.85 -2.04
CA GLU A 25 -16.83 -5.83 -3.27
C GLU A 25 -15.97 -5.91 -4.53
N THR A 26 -14.68 -5.69 -4.42
CA THR A 26 -13.79 -5.72 -5.58
C THR A 26 -13.26 -7.12 -5.89
N GLY A 27 -13.46 -8.07 -4.99
CA GLY A 27 -12.88 -9.40 -5.12
C GLY A 27 -11.40 -9.47 -4.79
N ALA A 28 -10.81 -8.38 -4.29
CA ALA A 28 -9.38 -8.34 -4.00
C ALA A 28 -9.01 -9.27 -2.85
N THR A 29 -7.86 -9.89 -2.96
CA THR A 29 -7.26 -10.68 -1.89
C THR A 29 -6.21 -9.83 -1.18
N VAL A 30 -6.26 -9.81 0.15
CA VAL A 30 -5.35 -9.03 0.97
C VAL A 30 -4.44 -9.97 1.74
N LEU A 31 -3.13 -9.83 1.51
CA LEU A 31 -2.12 -10.56 2.26
C LEU A 31 -1.56 -9.61 3.32
N VAL A 32 -1.74 -9.96 4.59
CA VAL A 32 -1.33 -9.09 5.68
C VAL A 32 0.06 -9.49 6.18
N ALA A 33 0.96 -8.51 6.25
CA ALA A 33 2.27 -8.66 6.88
C ALA A 33 2.29 -7.80 8.14
N ARG A 34 2.77 -8.33 9.25
CA ARG A 34 2.78 -7.64 10.52
C ARG A 34 4.16 -7.16 10.93
N ASP A 35 5.19 -7.55 10.20
CA ASP A 35 6.54 -7.06 10.43
C ASP A 35 7.30 -6.98 9.10
N VAL A 36 8.46 -6.34 9.14
CA VAL A 36 9.26 -6.11 7.93
C VAL A 36 9.67 -7.42 7.28
N ARG A 37 10.03 -8.41 8.10
CA ARG A 37 10.46 -9.70 7.59
C ARG A 37 9.37 -10.39 6.79
N ASP A 38 8.15 -10.44 7.33
CA ASP A 38 7.00 -11.02 6.63
C ASP A 38 6.70 -10.26 5.34
N GLY A 39 6.76 -8.93 5.40
CA GLY A 39 6.51 -8.10 4.22
C GLY A 39 7.51 -8.38 3.11
N LEU A 40 8.78 -8.45 3.45
CA LEU A 40 9.83 -8.75 2.47
C LEU A 40 9.69 -10.16 1.91
N GLN A 41 9.29 -11.11 2.74
CA GLN A 41 9.09 -12.48 2.29
C GLN A 41 7.97 -12.58 1.28
N ILE A 42 6.85 -11.89 1.54
CA ILE A 42 5.73 -11.87 0.60
C ILE A 42 6.15 -11.23 -0.72
N VAL A 43 6.85 -10.11 -0.67
CA VAL A 43 7.33 -9.44 -1.88
C VAL A 43 8.29 -10.34 -2.64
N TRP A 44 9.17 -11.02 -1.93
CA TRP A 44 10.13 -11.94 -2.55
C TRP A 44 9.43 -13.08 -3.27
N GLN A 45 8.42 -13.68 -2.63
CA GLN A 45 7.74 -14.85 -3.17
C GLN A 45 6.67 -14.51 -4.19
N ARG A 46 5.98 -13.38 -4.03
CA ARG A 46 4.79 -13.06 -4.80
C ARG A 46 4.79 -11.65 -5.39
N GLY A 47 5.94 -10.99 -5.38
CA GLY A 47 6.01 -9.60 -5.83
C GLY A 47 5.50 -9.36 -7.25
N SER A 48 5.76 -10.29 -8.16
CA SER A 48 5.29 -10.15 -9.54
C SER A 48 3.78 -10.30 -9.69
N GLU A 49 3.10 -10.88 -8.70
CA GLU A 49 1.66 -11.05 -8.70
C GLU A 49 0.94 -9.92 -7.97
N LEU A 50 1.65 -9.15 -7.15
CA LEU A 50 1.05 -8.06 -6.39
C LEU A 50 0.68 -6.91 -7.30
N ASP A 51 -0.53 -6.39 -7.11
CA ASP A 51 -1.00 -5.22 -7.85
C ASP A 51 -0.56 -3.93 -7.18
N PHE A 52 -0.56 -3.90 -5.86
CA PHE A 52 0.04 -2.80 -5.10
C PHE A 52 0.26 -3.23 -3.66
N ALA A 53 0.99 -2.40 -2.92
CA ALA A 53 1.22 -2.57 -1.49
C ALA A 53 0.66 -1.39 -0.74
N LEU A 54 0.00 -1.66 0.39
CA LEU A 54 -0.55 -0.67 1.28
C LEU A 54 0.26 -0.72 2.57
N MET A 55 0.95 0.37 2.89
CA MET A 55 1.86 0.41 4.03
C MET A 55 1.40 1.40 5.09
N ASP A 56 1.18 0.88 6.28
CA ASP A 56 0.73 1.66 7.44
C ASP A 56 1.93 2.34 8.08
N PHE A 57 1.92 3.67 8.10
CA PHE A 57 2.98 4.46 8.69
C PHE A 57 2.77 4.80 10.16
N ASP A 58 1.58 4.50 10.70
CA ASP A 58 1.31 4.82 12.10
C ASP A 58 2.05 3.92 13.08
N ASP A 59 2.62 2.84 12.59
CA ASP A 59 3.38 1.89 13.39
C ASP A 59 4.86 2.30 13.52
N GLY A 60 5.12 3.59 13.56
CA GLY A 60 6.46 4.13 13.74
C GLY A 60 7.34 3.98 12.51
N CYS A 61 8.60 3.62 12.73
CA CYS A 61 9.59 3.57 11.65
C CYS A 61 9.49 2.35 10.75
N ARG A 62 8.67 1.38 11.12
CA ARG A 62 8.65 0.09 10.42
C ARG A 62 8.09 0.17 9.01
N GLY A 63 7.02 0.94 8.83
CA GLY A 63 6.46 1.15 7.50
C GLY A 63 7.45 1.81 6.57
N ARG A 64 8.21 2.77 7.06
CA ARG A 64 9.25 3.43 6.28
C ARG A 64 10.36 2.47 5.89
N THR A 65 10.79 1.61 6.81
CA THR A 65 11.82 0.63 6.54
C THR A 65 11.38 -0.31 5.42
N LEU A 66 10.16 -0.82 5.53
CA LEU A 66 9.64 -1.73 4.51
C LEU A 66 9.45 -1.01 3.18
N LEU A 67 8.95 0.21 3.19
CA LEU A 67 8.77 1.01 1.98
C LEU A 67 10.08 1.14 1.21
N SER A 68 11.13 1.57 1.90
CA SER A 68 12.44 1.74 1.26
C SER A 68 12.97 0.42 0.69
N ALA A 69 12.87 -0.65 1.46
CA ALA A 69 13.35 -1.96 1.02
C ALA A 69 12.58 -2.46 -0.20
N VAL A 70 11.26 -2.36 -0.18
CA VAL A 70 10.42 -2.83 -1.29
C VAL A 70 10.65 -1.96 -2.53
N HIS A 71 10.72 -0.65 -2.36
CA HIS A 71 10.95 0.25 -3.48
C HIS A 71 12.28 -0.04 -4.17
N ASN A 72 13.31 -0.34 -3.40
CA ASN A 72 14.62 -0.65 -3.95
C ASN A 72 14.66 -2.01 -4.67
N CYS A 73 13.87 -2.97 -4.22
CA CYS A 73 13.84 -4.32 -4.82
C CYS A 73 12.83 -4.44 -5.94
N TYR A 74 11.72 -3.70 -5.84
CA TYR A 74 10.59 -3.80 -6.76
C TYR A 74 10.04 -2.41 -7.06
N GLU A 75 10.80 -1.61 -7.77
CA GLU A 75 10.41 -0.23 -8.05
C GLU A 75 9.12 -0.10 -8.86
N ARG A 76 8.72 -1.17 -9.56
CA ARG A 76 7.47 -1.16 -10.34
C ARG A 76 6.23 -1.40 -9.50
N LEU A 77 6.39 -1.92 -8.30
CA LEU A 77 5.26 -2.17 -7.42
C LEU A 77 4.75 -0.84 -6.88
N PRO A 78 3.50 -0.46 -7.19
CA PRO A 78 2.95 0.77 -6.64
C PRO A 78 2.78 0.63 -5.13
N ILE A 79 3.16 1.65 -4.38
CA ILE A 79 3.05 1.65 -2.94
C ILE A 79 2.16 2.79 -2.50
N VAL A 80 1.14 2.47 -1.72
CA VAL A 80 0.22 3.42 -1.12
C VAL A 80 0.52 3.44 0.38
N VAL A 81 0.74 4.62 0.94
CA VAL A 81 0.99 4.77 2.37
C VAL A 81 -0.29 5.26 3.04
N THR A 82 -0.60 4.72 4.20
CA THR A 82 -1.70 5.21 5.02
C THR A 82 -1.14 5.82 6.31
N THR A 83 -1.76 6.89 6.76
CA THR A 83 -1.28 7.62 7.92
C THR A 83 -2.44 8.32 8.62
N SER A 84 -2.29 8.57 9.93
CA SER A 84 -3.25 9.35 10.69
C SER A 84 -3.10 10.84 10.37
N GLU A 85 -4.09 11.63 10.77
CA GLU A 85 -4.11 13.06 10.47
C GLU A 85 -2.89 13.83 10.97
N LYS A 86 -2.27 13.36 12.04
CA LYS A 86 -1.17 14.08 12.66
C LYS A 86 0.17 13.86 11.98
N ALA A 87 0.20 13.09 10.93
CA ALA A 87 1.46 12.68 10.31
C ALA A 87 1.74 13.41 9.00
N GLU A 88 1.71 14.75 9.01
CA GLU A 88 2.05 15.52 7.82
C GLU A 88 3.44 15.22 7.31
N HIS A 89 4.40 15.06 8.22
CA HIS A 89 5.76 14.68 7.84
C HIS A 89 5.81 13.28 7.23
N ALA A 90 4.90 12.39 7.63
CA ALA A 90 4.86 11.05 7.08
C ALA A 90 4.50 11.06 5.60
N SER A 91 3.58 11.93 5.18
CA SER A 91 3.23 12.08 3.76
C SER A 91 4.45 12.49 2.94
N PHE A 92 5.15 13.51 3.40
CA PHE A 92 6.36 13.99 2.72
C PHE A 92 7.40 12.87 2.62
N LEU A 93 7.65 12.17 3.73
CA LEU A 93 8.62 11.09 3.75
C LEU A 93 8.18 9.91 2.88
N ALA A 94 6.89 9.64 2.81
CA ALA A 94 6.37 8.57 1.97
C ALA A 94 6.70 8.83 0.51
N TYR A 95 6.36 10.02 0.02
CA TYR A 95 6.65 10.38 -1.37
C TYR A 95 8.15 10.42 -1.64
N ALA A 96 8.93 10.94 -0.70
CA ALA A 96 10.38 11.01 -0.85
C ALA A 96 11.02 9.63 -0.93
N ASN A 97 10.39 8.60 -0.37
CA ASN A 97 10.90 7.24 -0.37
C ASN A 97 10.24 6.33 -1.42
N GLY A 98 9.45 6.89 -2.32
CA GLY A 98 8.97 6.14 -3.46
C GLY A 98 7.50 5.76 -3.44
N ALA A 99 6.72 6.23 -2.47
CA ALA A 99 5.28 5.95 -2.44
C ALA A 99 4.58 6.64 -3.62
N ARG A 100 3.62 5.94 -4.20
CA ARG A 100 2.79 6.49 -5.28
C ARG A 100 1.78 7.49 -4.74
N THR A 101 1.18 7.19 -3.61
CA THR A 101 0.21 8.07 -2.99
C THR A 101 0.16 7.83 -1.48
N CYS A 102 -0.45 8.77 -0.77
CA CYS A 102 -0.60 8.71 0.69
C CYS A 102 -2.05 9.02 1.03
N LEU A 103 -2.68 8.14 1.81
CA LEU A 103 -4.07 8.26 2.21
C LEU A 103 -4.17 8.50 3.70
N LYS A 104 -5.10 9.36 4.11
CA LYS A 104 -5.37 9.61 5.52
C LYS A 104 -6.37 8.61 6.06
N LYS A 105 -6.16 8.17 7.30
CA LYS A 105 -7.13 7.35 8.02
C LYS A 105 -8.22 8.25 8.62
N PRO A 106 -9.43 7.74 8.77
CA PRO A 106 -9.93 6.44 8.34
C PRO A 106 -10.17 6.38 6.84
N LEU A 107 -9.98 5.20 6.26
CA LEU A 107 -10.19 5.03 4.82
C LEU A 107 -11.66 4.84 4.52
N SER A 108 -12.20 5.65 3.61
CA SER A 108 -13.55 5.42 3.10
C SER A 108 -13.48 4.44 1.94
N ALA A 109 -14.57 3.70 1.71
CA ALA A 109 -14.64 2.79 0.58
C ALA A 109 -14.43 3.54 -0.75
N ALA A 110 -15.04 4.72 -0.89
CA ALA A 110 -14.90 5.52 -2.10
C ALA A 110 -13.46 6.01 -2.28
N GLY A 111 -12.83 6.52 -1.22
CA GLY A 111 -11.45 6.97 -1.29
C GLY A 111 -10.48 5.84 -1.60
N PHE A 112 -10.74 4.66 -1.05
CA PHE A 112 -9.92 3.49 -1.32
C PHE A 112 -10.08 3.04 -2.78
N ALA A 113 -11.29 2.99 -3.29
CA ALA A 113 -11.56 2.63 -4.68
C ALA A 113 -10.88 3.59 -5.66
N GLU A 114 -10.91 4.87 -5.34
CA GLU A 114 -10.24 5.89 -6.15
C GLU A 114 -8.74 5.69 -6.15
N ALA A 115 -8.16 5.38 -5.00
CA ALA A 115 -6.73 5.11 -4.90
C ALA A 115 -6.33 3.87 -5.68
N ILE A 116 -7.14 2.80 -5.63
CA ILE A 116 -6.88 1.60 -6.41
C ILE A 116 -6.87 1.92 -7.89
N ALA A 117 -7.87 2.66 -8.37
CA ALA A 117 -7.96 3.04 -9.77
C ALA A 117 -6.73 3.84 -10.20
N ASP A 118 -6.27 4.75 -9.36
CA ASP A 118 -5.11 5.58 -9.65
C ASP A 118 -3.82 4.77 -9.74
N VAL A 119 -3.57 3.87 -8.79
CA VAL A 119 -2.31 3.12 -8.77
C VAL A 119 -2.30 1.99 -9.80
N THR A 120 -3.45 1.52 -10.24
CA THR A 120 -3.53 0.47 -11.26
C THR A 120 -3.68 1.02 -12.68
N ALA A 121 -3.73 2.35 -12.85
CA ALA A 121 -3.80 2.97 -14.16
C ALA A 121 -2.56 2.63 -14.99
N PRO A 122 -2.69 2.47 -16.30
CA PRO A 122 -1.53 2.20 -17.15
C PRO A 122 -0.48 3.30 -17.01
N ARG A 123 0.79 2.89 -16.98
CA ARG A 123 1.89 3.83 -16.77
C ARG A 123 2.02 4.87 -17.85
N HIS A 124 1.75 4.51 -19.09
CA HIS A 124 1.88 5.45 -20.18
C HIS A 124 0.95 6.66 -20.05
N GLN A 125 -0.17 6.50 -19.34
CA GLN A 125 -1.08 7.60 -19.06
C GLN A 125 -0.52 8.56 -18.03
N GLN A 126 0.38 8.10 -17.20
CA GLN A 126 1.00 8.90 -16.14
C GLN A 126 2.21 9.69 -16.65
N VAL A 127 2.79 9.25 -17.72
CA VAL A 127 4.01 9.83 -18.28
C VAL A 127 3.72 10.88 -19.35
N ALA A 128 2.51 10.91 -19.84
CA ALA A 128 2.11 11.79 -20.93
C ALA A 128 2.04 13.28 -20.57
N ALA A 129 2.37 13.62 -19.36
CA ALA A 129 2.36 15.01 -18.91
C ALA A 129 3.51 15.82 -19.49
#